data_fbc346d142661a655d643985381c5eff
#
_entry.id   fbc346d142661a655d643985381c5eff
#
_cell.length_a   1.000
_cell.length_b   1.000
_cell.length_c   1.000
_cell.angle_alpha   90.00
_cell.angle_beta   90.00
_cell.angle_gamma   90.00
#
_symmetry.space_group_name_H-M   'P 1'
#
loop_
_entity.id
_entity.type
_entity.pdbx_description
1 polymer ?
#
loop_
_entity_poly.entity_id
_entity_poly.type
_entity_poly.pdbx_seq_one_letter_code
_entity_poly.pdbx_strand_id
1 'polypeptide(L)'
;MPPSLLEVQRAWRAGIAGGDFAAALPLLVADAIAPEDRLGIYRNTAASTLVNALQLAYPAVRKLVGGEFFEGTARAFLAKHWADTTWLDEYGEAFPDFLRTFEPLRAHPPLAAYLPDVAALECAVNHALHAPDAPALDLRTLAALPPEEMQRLRFEPQPSIGFVRTATPADAIWNAVLADDEDAMRAIDLDEGPVHLLVQWRIGVDDDGDADEGGDGARLHLERMDEARWRFARALCSGTCLREALAESAAFDADFAAETALAEHLAAGRFCGYRFES
;
A
#
# COMPACT_ATOMS: atom_id res chain seq x y z
N MET A 1 35.16 13.53 -25.54
CA MET A 1 34.43 12.25 -25.66
C MET A 1 32.95 12.52 -25.48
N PRO A 2 32.04 11.93 -26.24
CA PRO A 2 30.61 12.05 -25.94
C PRO A 2 30.33 11.46 -24.56
N PRO A 3 29.35 12.00 -23.83
CA PRO A 3 28.95 11.49 -22.53
C PRO A 3 28.39 10.06 -22.65
N SER A 4 28.63 9.24 -21.65
CA SER A 4 28.01 7.91 -21.55
C SER A 4 26.51 8.04 -21.27
N LEU A 5 25.75 6.98 -21.59
CA LEU A 5 24.31 6.94 -21.30
C LEU A 5 24.00 7.22 -19.81
N LEU A 6 24.81 6.68 -18.91
CA LEU A 6 24.65 6.88 -17.48
C LEU A 6 24.86 8.34 -17.05
N GLU A 7 25.83 9.04 -17.65
CA GLU A 7 26.05 10.47 -17.41
C GLU A 7 24.88 11.30 -17.91
N VAL A 8 24.35 10.98 -19.10
CA VAL A 8 23.14 11.63 -19.65
C VAL A 8 21.94 11.41 -18.71
N GLN A 9 21.70 10.19 -18.27
CA GLN A 9 20.58 9.86 -17.35
C GLN A 9 20.71 10.59 -16.01
N ARG A 10 21.93 10.67 -15.45
CA ARG A 10 22.17 11.39 -14.18
C ARG A 10 21.94 12.89 -14.33
N ALA A 11 22.45 13.51 -15.40
CA ALA A 11 22.24 14.91 -15.68
C ALA A 11 20.75 15.23 -15.88
N TRP A 12 20.04 14.36 -16.61
CA TRP A 12 18.60 14.49 -16.82
C TRP A 12 17.81 14.41 -15.52
N ARG A 13 18.12 13.38 -14.67
CA ARG A 13 17.48 13.24 -13.36
C ARG A 13 17.72 14.46 -12.45
N ALA A 14 18.97 14.95 -12.40
CA ALA A 14 19.29 16.16 -11.61
C ALA A 14 18.50 17.38 -12.08
N GLY A 15 18.33 17.55 -13.38
CA GLY A 15 17.53 18.64 -13.97
C GLY A 15 16.04 18.51 -13.64
N ILE A 16 15.44 17.34 -13.89
CA ILE A 16 14.00 17.11 -13.74
C ILE A 16 13.60 17.07 -12.26
N ALA A 17 14.30 16.30 -11.43
CA ALA A 17 14.00 16.15 -10.01
C ALA A 17 14.46 17.35 -9.17
N GLY A 18 15.72 17.74 -9.32
CA GLY A 18 16.35 18.79 -8.51
C GLY A 18 16.19 20.21 -9.03
N GLY A 19 15.80 20.40 -10.30
CA GLY A 19 15.74 21.70 -10.96
C GLY A 19 17.13 22.27 -11.31
N ASP A 20 18.20 21.49 -11.15
CA ASP A 20 19.54 21.86 -11.59
C ASP A 20 19.74 21.44 -13.05
N PHE A 21 19.53 22.35 -13.97
CA PHE A 21 19.65 22.11 -15.40
C PHE A 21 21.09 22.21 -15.93
N ALA A 22 22.06 22.66 -15.12
CA ALA A 22 23.40 22.98 -15.59
C ALA A 22 24.08 21.80 -16.30
N ALA A 23 23.93 20.58 -15.79
CA ALA A 23 24.52 19.38 -16.38
C ALA A 23 23.72 18.85 -17.60
N ALA A 24 22.42 19.12 -17.68
CA ALA A 24 21.55 18.64 -18.75
C ALA A 24 21.54 19.54 -19.98
N LEU A 25 21.68 20.86 -19.80
CA LEU A 25 21.63 21.87 -20.87
C LEU A 25 22.58 21.57 -22.02
N PRO A 26 23.88 21.21 -21.80
CA PRO A 26 24.81 20.94 -22.89
C PRO A 26 24.47 19.69 -23.71
N LEU A 27 23.57 18.84 -23.21
CA LEU A 27 23.14 17.60 -23.85
C LEU A 27 21.95 17.79 -24.78
N LEU A 28 21.33 18.98 -24.76
CA LEU A 28 20.16 19.30 -25.57
C LEU A 28 20.57 20.01 -26.86
N VAL A 29 19.93 19.61 -27.94
CA VAL A 29 20.06 20.31 -29.22
C VAL A 29 19.18 21.54 -29.18
N ALA A 30 19.75 22.72 -29.48
CA ALA A 30 18.99 23.94 -29.61
C ALA A 30 18.16 23.92 -30.92
N ASP A 31 16.88 24.22 -30.79
CA ASP A 31 15.96 24.39 -31.91
C ASP A 31 15.02 25.59 -31.66
N ALA A 32 13.76 25.55 -32.10
CA ALA A 32 12.78 26.62 -31.92
C ALA A 32 12.41 26.89 -30.44
N ILE A 33 12.71 25.95 -29.50
CA ILE A 33 12.45 26.13 -28.07
C ILE A 33 13.80 26.14 -27.34
N ALA A 34 14.04 27.13 -26.50
CA ALA A 34 15.27 27.21 -25.71
C ALA A 34 15.43 25.97 -24.85
N PRO A 35 16.66 25.43 -24.70
CA PRO A 35 16.90 24.21 -23.91
C PRO A 35 16.37 24.28 -22.46
N GLU A 36 16.47 25.45 -21.81
CA GLU A 36 15.96 25.69 -20.47
C GLU A 36 14.43 25.56 -20.42
N ASP A 37 13.73 26.19 -21.37
CA ASP A 37 12.26 26.12 -21.46
C ASP A 37 11.80 24.69 -21.71
N ARG A 38 12.53 23.95 -22.56
CA ARG A 38 12.25 22.56 -22.84
C ARG A 38 12.39 21.69 -21.60
N LEU A 39 13.48 21.84 -20.83
CA LEU A 39 13.64 21.15 -19.53
C LEU A 39 12.57 21.53 -18.54
N GLY A 40 12.16 22.80 -18.50
CA GLY A 40 11.03 23.28 -17.71
C GLY A 40 9.72 22.56 -18.05
N ILE A 41 9.43 22.39 -19.36
CA ILE A 41 8.25 21.65 -19.83
C ILE A 41 8.29 20.19 -19.35
N TYR A 42 9.42 19.50 -19.53
CA TYR A 42 9.56 18.11 -19.07
C TYR A 42 9.40 17.98 -17.56
N ARG A 43 10.01 18.87 -16.77
CA ARG A 43 9.87 18.90 -15.32
C ARG A 43 8.42 19.10 -14.89
N ASN A 44 7.72 20.04 -15.49
CA ASN A 44 6.32 20.32 -15.19
C ASN A 44 5.42 19.12 -15.55
N THR A 45 5.69 18.47 -16.68
CA THR A 45 4.97 17.27 -17.09
C THR A 45 5.21 16.12 -16.11
N ALA A 46 6.46 15.86 -15.75
CA ALA A 46 6.79 14.83 -14.77
C ALA A 46 6.14 15.12 -13.40
N ALA A 47 6.22 16.37 -12.92
CA ALA A 47 5.58 16.77 -11.67
C ALA A 47 4.05 16.57 -11.72
N SER A 48 3.40 16.95 -12.82
CA SER A 48 1.96 16.73 -12.98
C SER A 48 1.59 15.24 -13.03
N THR A 49 2.41 14.43 -13.69
CA THR A 49 2.22 12.96 -13.72
C THR A 49 2.30 12.36 -12.31
N LEU A 50 3.28 12.78 -11.50
CA LEU A 50 3.44 12.28 -10.12
C LEU A 50 2.31 12.77 -9.20
N VAL A 51 1.84 14.02 -9.36
CA VAL A 51 0.66 14.52 -8.63
C VAL A 51 -0.58 13.73 -9.01
N ASN A 52 -0.78 13.42 -10.30
CA ASN A 52 -1.90 12.59 -10.75
C ASN A 52 -1.81 11.15 -10.20
N ALA A 53 -0.61 10.56 -10.14
CA ALA A 53 -0.41 9.25 -9.52
C ALA A 53 -0.86 9.25 -8.05
N LEU A 54 -0.48 10.29 -7.27
CA LEU A 54 -0.97 10.44 -5.89
C LEU A 54 -2.49 10.61 -5.82
N GLN A 55 -3.11 11.35 -6.76
CA GLN A 55 -4.56 11.52 -6.79
C GLN A 55 -5.30 10.19 -7.04
N LEU A 56 -4.70 9.29 -7.83
CA LEU A 56 -5.25 7.97 -8.10
C LEU A 56 -5.03 7.01 -6.93
N ALA A 57 -3.88 7.08 -6.28
CA ALA A 57 -3.55 6.22 -5.14
C ALA A 57 -4.28 6.62 -3.85
N TYR A 58 -4.69 7.89 -3.71
CA TYR A 58 -5.26 8.46 -2.48
C TYR A 58 -6.62 9.17 -2.69
N PRO A 59 -7.63 8.49 -3.27
CA PRO A 59 -8.92 9.11 -3.60
C PRO A 59 -9.72 9.54 -2.37
N ALA A 60 -9.73 8.78 -1.26
CA ALA A 60 -10.44 9.17 -0.05
C ALA A 60 -9.75 10.34 0.66
N VAL A 61 -8.43 10.32 0.77
CA VAL A 61 -7.67 11.48 1.28
C VAL A 61 -8.01 12.74 0.48
N ARG A 62 -8.03 12.64 -0.86
CA ARG A 62 -8.39 13.76 -1.74
C ARG A 62 -9.82 14.26 -1.51
N LYS A 63 -10.80 13.35 -1.32
CA LYS A 63 -12.19 13.72 -1.01
C LYS A 63 -12.28 14.44 0.35
N LEU A 64 -11.57 13.95 1.35
CA LEU A 64 -11.57 14.51 2.72
C LEU A 64 -11.01 15.92 2.80
N VAL A 65 -9.95 16.23 2.06
CA VAL A 65 -9.28 17.54 2.15
C VAL A 65 -9.68 18.50 1.03
N GLY A 66 -10.33 18.00 -0.02
CA GLY A 66 -10.64 18.74 -1.24
C GLY A 66 -9.46 18.84 -2.20
N GLY A 67 -9.79 19.02 -3.49
CA GLY A 67 -8.80 18.95 -4.59
C GLY A 67 -7.66 19.95 -4.49
N GLU A 68 -7.94 21.19 -4.10
CA GLU A 68 -6.94 22.26 -4.01
C GLU A 68 -5.91 22.00 -2.90
N PHE A 69 -6.39 21.66 -1.70
CA PHE A 69 -5.48 21.32 -0.59
C PHE A 69 -4.68 20.07 -0.88
N PHE A 70 -5.31 19.05 -1.49
CA PHE A 70 -4.60 17.83 -1.88
C PHE A 70 -3.49 18.14 -2.88
N GLU A 71 -3.76 18.93 -3.92
CA GLU A 71 -2.75 19.28 -4.93
C GLU A 71 -1.57 20.04 -4.30
N GLY A 72 -1.84 21.00 -3.41
CA GLY A 72 -0.80 21.71 -2.65
C GLY A 72 0.04 20.77 -1.81
N THR A 73 -0.60 19.82 -1.13
CA THR A 73 0.04 18.79 -0.30
C THR A 73 0.90 17.84 -1.15
N ALA A 74 0.36 17.38 -2.28
CA ALA A 74 1.07 16.50 -3.22
C ALA A 74 2.31 17.19 -3.81
N ARG A 75 2.24 18.47 -4.15
CA ARG A 75 3.38 19.26 -4.61
C ARG A 75 4.44 19.43 -3.51
N ALA A 76 4.01 19.64 -2.26
CA ALA A 76 4.92 19.72 -1.11
C ALA A 76 5.61 18.37 -0.83
N PHE A 77 4.88 17.26 -0.99
CA PHE A 77 5.44 15.91 -0.91
C PHE A 77 6.48 15.68 -2.02
N LEU A 78 6.13 15.98 -3.26
CA LEU A 78 6.99 15.86 -4.43
C LEU A 78 8.31 16.61 -4.28
N ALA A 79 8.28 17.79 -3.66
CA ALA A 79 9.49 18.58 -3.42
C ALA A 79 10.52 17.88 -2.50
N LYS A 80 10.07 16.95 -1.66
CA LYS A 80 10.92 16.17 -0.74
C LYS A 80 11.14 14.72 -1.21
N HIS A 81 10.18 14.16 -1.91
CA HIS A 81 10.10 12.75 -2.30
C HIS A 81 9.85 12.64 -3.81
N TRP A 82 10.86 13.00 -4.61
CA TRP A 82 10.79 12.75 -6.04
C TRP A 82 10.86 11.27 -6.31
N ALA A 83 10.15 10.80 -7.37
CA ALA A 83 10.14 9.39 -7.72
C ALA A 83 11.56 8.86 -7.98
N ASP A 84 11.91 7.76 -7.35
CA ASP A 84 13.15 7.00 -7.54
C ASP A 84 12.88 5.64 -8.23
N THR A 85 11.62 5.28 -8.37
CA THR A 85 11.12 4.15 -9.16
C THR A 85 10.63 4.58 -10.54
N THR A 86 10.58 3.65 -11.49
CA THR A 86 9.95 3.83 -12.80
C THR A 86 8.48 3.43 -12.82
N TRP A 87 7.99 2.83 -11.74
CA TRP A 87 6.62 2.37 -11.58
C TRP A 87 5.80 3.43 -10.84
N LEU A 88 4.77 3.97 -11.49
CA LEU A 88 3.96 5.06 -10.92
C LEU A 88 3.02 4.57 -9.81
N ASP A 89 2.66 3.31 -9.82
CA ASP A 89 1.86 2.62 -8.81
C ASP A 89 2.60 2.44 -7.47
N GLU A 90 3.94 2.44 -7.49
CA GLU A 90 4.77 2.45 -6.28
C GLU A 90 5.00 3.86 -5.73
N TYR A 91 4.68 4.90 -6.52
CA TYR A 91 4.93 6.28 -6.10
C TYR A 91 3.91 6.73 -5.05
N GLY A 92 4.41 7.22 -3.93
CA GLY A 92 3.58 7.74 -2.85
C GLY A 92 3.59 6.89 -1.58
N GLU A 93 4.31 5.78 -1.52
CA GLU A 93 4.40 4.91 -0.33
C GLU A 93 4.74 5.69 0.96
N ALA A 94 5.60 6.70 0.88
CA ALA A 94 5.96 7.56 2.01
C ALA A 94 4.93 8.69 2.28
N PHE A 95 3.84 8.79 1.53
CA PHE A 95 2.86 9.88 1.67
C PHE A 95 2.11 9.84 3.02
N PRO A 96 1.72 8.69 3.58
CA PRO A 96 1.11 8.64 4.91
C PRO A 96 2.04 9.20 6.01
N ASP A 97 3.32 8.86 5.99
CA ASP A 97 4.31 9.35 6.96
C ASP A 97 4.61 10.84 6.77
N PHE A 98 4.64 11.30 5.53
CA PHE A 98 4.74 12.73 5.24
C PHE A 98 3.57 13.50 5.83
N LEU A 99 2.32 13.00 5.71
CA LEU A 99 1.14 13.64 6.27
C LEU A 99 1.22 13.79 7.80
N ARG A 100 1.78 12.82 8.54
CA ARG A 100 1.97 12.90 10.00
C ARG A 100 2.81 14.10 10.43
N THR A 101 3.70 14.56 9.57
CA THR A 101 4.66 15.65 9.86
C THR A 101 4.37 16.92 9.08
N PHE A 102 3.32 16.94 8.26
CA PHE A 102 3.00 18.08 7.40
C PHE A 102 2.33 19.20 8.19
N GLU A 103 3.06 20.32 8.38
CA GLU A 103 2.61 21.45 9.23
C GLU A 103 1.24 22.03 8.85
N PRO A 104 0.91 22.24 7.53
CA PRO A 104 -0.42 22.73 7.18
C PRO A 104 -1.56 21.79 7.63
N LEU A 105 -1.35 20.48 7.64
CA LEU A 105 -2.33 19.52 8.16
C LEU A 105 -2.43 19.59 9.67
N ARG A 106 -1.31 19.73 10.38
CA ARG A 106 -1.26 19.86 11.84
C ARG A 106 -1.99 21.09 12.37
N ALA A 107 -2.16 22.13 11.55
CA ALA A 107 -3.00 23.27 11.87
C ALA A 107 -4.50 22.93 11.96
N HIS A 108 -4.91 21.72 11.51
CA HIS A 108 -6.29 21.22 11.54
C HIS A 108 -6.38 19.93 12.38
N PRO A 109 -6.32 20.00 13.73
CA PRO A 109 -6.20 18.84 14.61
C PRO A 109 -7.21 17.71 14.37
N PRO A 110 -8.51 17.97 14.10
CA PRO A 110 -9.46 16.90 13.85
C PRO A 110 -9.08 16.08 12.60
N LEU A 111 -8.66 16.76 11.52
CA LEU A 111 -8.24 16.12 10.28
C LEU A 111 -6.89 15.42 10.41
N ALA A 112 -5.94 16.06 11.10
CA ALA A 112 -4.62 15.51 11.35
C ALA A 112 -4.64 14.23 12.18
N ALA A 113 -5.70 14.00 12.98
CA ALA A 113 -5.84 12.83 13.83
C ALA A 113 -6.02 11.54 13.00
N TYR A 114 -6.77 11.58 11.90
CA TYR A 114 -7.14 10.38 11.15
C TYR A 114 -6.64 10.33 9.69
N LEU A 115 -6.34 11.47 9.08
CA LEU A 115 -5.98 11.52 7.66
C LEU A 115 -4.75 10.67 7.31
N PRO A 116 -3.66 10.66 8.12
CA PRO A 116 -2.52 9.78 7.88
C PRO A 116 -2.87 8.29 7.97
N ASP A 117 -3.85 7.92 8.79
CA ASP A 117 -4.31 6.54 8.94
C ASP A 117 -5.15 6.10 7.73
N VAL A 118 -6.03 6.97 7.24
CA VAL A 118 -6.74 6.74 5.96
C VAL A 118 -5.75 6.61 4.81
N ALA A 119 -4.73 7.48 4.76
CA ALA A 119 -3.69 7.38 3.75
C ALA A 119 -2.89 6.06 3.86
N ALA A 120 -2.60 5.58 5.07
CA ALA A 120 -1.93 4.30 5.25
C ALA A 120 -2.77 3.12 4.73
N LEU A 121 -4.08 3.18 4.92
CA LEU A 121 -5.00 2.19 4.35
C LEU A 121 -5.02 2.28 2.82
N GLU A 122 -5.15 3.48 2.23
CA GLU A 122 -5.14 3.65 0.78
C GLU A 122 -3.83 3.20 0.13
N CYS A 123 -2.70 3.43 0.80
CA CYS A 123 -1.41 2.91 0.37
C CYS A 123 -1.41 1.38 0.29
N ALA A 124 -1.92 0.70 1.32
CA ALA A 124 -2.03 -0.77 1.33
C ALA A 124 -3.01 -1.29 0.27
N VAL A 125 -4.12 -0.60 0.06
CA VAL A 125 -5.09 -0.91 -1.02
C VAL A 125 -4.42 -0.75 -2.39
N ASN A 126 -3.70 0.34 -2.62
CA ASN A 126 -2.99 0.58 -3.87
C ASN A 126 -1.94 -0.53 -4.15
N HIS A 127 -1.17 -0.93 -3.14
CA HIS A 127 -0.23 -2.05 -3.25
C HIS A 127 -0.96 -3.37 -3.59
N ALA A 128 -2.08 -3.65 -2.92
CA ALA A 128 -2.85 -4.86 -3.18
C ALA A 128 -3.39 -4.93 -4.62
N LEU A 129 -3.86 -3.79 -5.15
CA LEU A 129 -4.39 -3.67 -6.52
C LEU A 129 -3.35 -3.87 -7.62
N HIS A 130 -2.09 -3.48 -7.36
CA HIS A 130 -1.00 -3.54 -8.34
C HIS A 130 -0.03 -4.70 -8.10
N ALA A 131 -0.29 -5.52 -7.08
CA ALA A 131 0.53 -6.68 -6.78
C ALA A 131 0.51 -7.70 -7.94
N PRO A 132 1.64 -8.36 -8.24
CA PRO A 132 1.66 -9.41 -9.25
C PRO A 132 0.78 -10.58 -8.83
N ASP A 133 0.15 -11.21 -9.81
CA ASP A 133 -0.61 -12.44 -9.60
C ASP A 133 0.30 -13.58 -9.16
N ALA A 134 -0.17 -14.37 -8.20
CA ALA A 134 0.49 -15.60 -7.77
C ALA A 134 -0.53 -16.73 -7.62
N PRO A 135 -0.16 -17.98 -7.97
CA PRO A 135 -1.06 -19.12 -7.81
C PRO A 135 -1.41 -19.34 -6.34
N ALA A 136 -2.61 -19.84 -6.06
CA ALA A 136 -2.96 -20.25 -4.70
C ALA A 136 -2.14 -21.47 -4.27
N LEU A 137 -1.80 -21.55 -3.00
CA LEU A 137 -1.12 -22.70 -2.41
C LEU A 137 -1.98 -23.97 -2.54
N ASP A 138 -1.41 -25.05 -3.10
CA ASP A 138 -2.08 -26.36 -3.11
C ASP A 138 -2.09 -26.97 -1.72
N LEU A 139 -3.23 -26.92 -1.03
CA LEU A 139 -3.41 -27.43 0.33
C LEU A 139 -3.16 -28.94 0.45
N ARG A 140 -3.24 -29.71 -0.66
CA ARG A 140 -2.92 -31.14 -0.65
C ARG A 140 -1.43 -31.37 -0.39
N THR A 141 -0.57 -30.46 -0.80
CA THR A 141 0.87 -30.54 -0.51
C THR A 141 1.15 -30.38 0.98
N LEU A 142 0.42 -29.50 1.66
CA LEU A 142 0.50 -29.33 3.13
C LEU A 142 -0.02 -30.55 3.86
N ALA A 143 -1.17 -31.09 3.44
CA ALA A 143 -1.80 -32.25 4.07
C ALA A 143 -0.92 -33.52 4.00
N ALA A 144 0.02 -33.59 3.08
CA ALA A 144 0.97 -34.70 2.94
C ALA A 144 2.19 -34.58 3.85
N LEU A 145 2.39 -33.45 4.54
CA LEU A 145 3.57 -33.22 5.37
C LEU A 145 3.41 -33.87 6.76
N PRO A 146 4.48 -34.44 7.31
CA PRO A 146 4.51 -34.86 8.71
C PRO A 146 4.36 -33.66 9.66
N PRO A 147 3.72 -33.80 10.83
CA PRO A 147 3.51 -32.69 11.78
C PRO A 147 4.81 -31.98 12.20
N GLU A 148 5.93 -32.68 12.26
CA GLU A 148 7.25 -32.14 12.62
C GLU A 148 7.77 -31.18 11.53
N GLU A 149 7.55 -31.52 10.27
CA GLU A 149 7.92 -30.67 9.13
C GLU A 149 7.00 -29.45 9.04
N MET A 150 5.71 -29.62 9.31
CA MET A 150 4.74 -28.55 9.29
C MET A 150 5.13 -27.40 10.23
N GLN A 151 5.67 -27.69 11.41
CA GLN A 151 6.12 -26.68 12.37
C GLN A 151 7.30 -25.83 11.86
N ARG A 152 8.08 -26.32 10.88
CA ARG A 152 9.23 -25.64 10.30
C ARG A 152 8.89 -24.85 9.05
N LEU A 153 7.62 -24.82 8.64
CA LEU A 153 7.19 -24.08 7.46
C LEU A 153 7.30 -22.58 7.67
N ARG A 154 7.77 -21.92 6.63
CA ARG A 154 7.64 -20.49 6.41
C ARG A 154 6.74 -20.30 5.21
N PHE A 155 5.59 -19.70 5.44
CA PHE A 155 4.63 -19.45 4.37
C PHE A 155 5.10 -18.31 3.47
N GLU A 156 4.75 -18.38 2.21
CA GLU A 156 4.93 -17.32 1.22
C GLU A 156 3.55 -16.68 1.00
N PRO A 157 3.36 -15.42 1.44
CA PRO A 157 2.07 -14.75 1.31
C PRO A 157 1.75 -14.45 -0.14
N GLN A 158 0.45 -14.34 -0.47
CA GLN A 158 0.03 -13.71 -1.71
C GLN A 158 0.62 -12.29 -1.79
N PRO A 159 1.18 -11.89 -2.94
CA PRO A 159 1.79 -10.57 -3.08
C PRO A 159 0.84 -9.41 -2.78
N SER A 160 -0.46 -9.62 -2.97
CA SER A 160 -1.51 -8.63 -2.72
C SER A 160 -1.86 -8.42 -1.24
N ILE A 161 -1.24 -9.19 -0.30
CA ILE A 161 -1.55 -9.04 1.13
C ILE A 161 -0.81 -7.85 1.73
N GLY A 162 -1.57 -6.98 2.37
CA GLY A 162 -1.09 -5.87 3.19
C GLY A 162 -1.64 -5.91 4.62
N PHE A 163 -0.86 -5.41 5.57
CA PHE A 163 -1.27 -5.26 6.97
C PHE A 163 -1.16 -3.80 7.38
N VAL A 164 -2.25 -3.25 7.91
CA VAL A 164 -2.32 -1.87 8.39
C VAL A 164 -2.78 -1.87 9.84
N ARG A 165 -2.08 -1.09 10.68
CA ARG A 165 -2.54 -0.76 12.02
C ARG A 165 -2.74 0.74 12.09
N THR A 166 -3.94 1.16 12.42
CA THR A 166 -4.33 2.57 12.53
C THR A 166 -4.74 2.90 13.97
N ALA A 167 -4.58 4.14 14.37
CA ALA A 167 -5.01 4.62 15.68
C ALA A 167 -6.51 4.98 15.69
N THR A 168 -7.06 5.21 14.50
CA THR A 168 -8.45 5.61 14.26
C THR A 168 -9.15 4.59 13.36
N PRO A 169 -10.49 4.57 13.26
CA PRO A 169 -11.25 3.65 12.41
C PRO A 169 -11.14 4.03 10.91
N ALA A 170 -9.92 3.92 10.35
CA ALA A 170 -9.60 4.34 8.99
C ALA A 170 -10.44 3.61 7.93
N ASP A 171 -10.78 2.36 8.15
CA ASP A 171 -11.65 1.56 7.28
C ASP A 171 -13.07 2.08 7.22
N ALA A 172 -13.64 2.44 8.37
CA ALA A 172 -14.98 3.03 8.43
C ALA A 172 -15.00 4.40 7.72
N ILE A 173 -14.00 5.25 7.97
CA ILE A 173 -13.86 6.55 7.32
C ILE A 173 -13.68 6.36 5.80
N TRP A 174 -12.80 5.46 5.38
CA TRP A 174 -12.51 5.18 3.98
C TRP A 174 -13.76 4.72 3.22
N ASN A 175 -14.51 3.77 3.79
CA ASN A 175 -15.74 3.25 3.20
C ASN A 175 -16.81 4.35 3.07
N ALA A 176 -17.06 5.10 4.14
CA ALA A 176 -18.07 6.16 4.15
C ALA A 176 -17.74 7.27 3.13
N VAL A 177 -16.46 7.69 3.06
CA VAL A 177 -16.02 8.73 2.13
C VAL A 177 -16.11 8.27 0.68
N LEU A 178 -15.72 7.03 0.36
CA LEU A 178 -15.79 6.54 -1.02
C LEU A 178 -17.24 6.31 -1.47
N ALA A 179 -18.13 5.90 -0.55
CA ALA A 179 -19.57 5.75 -0.80
C ALA A 179 -20.35 7.08 -0.83
N ASP A 180 -19.70 8.22 -0.52
CA ASP A 180 -20.33 9.53 -0.33
C ASP A 180 -21.47 9.47 0.73
N ASP A 181 -21.31 8.61 1.77
CA ASP A 181 -22.28 8.37 2.84
C ASP A 181 -21.99 9.30 4.02
N GLU A 182 -22.67 10.45 4.04
CA GLU A 182 -22.54 11.44 5.12
C GLU A 182 -23.09 10.95 6.46
N ASP A 183 -24.11 10.08 6.46
CA ASP A 183 -24.70 9.58 7.70
C ASP A 183 -23.77 8.56 8.35
N ALA A 184 -23.17 7.67 7.58
CA ALA A 184 -22.11 6.79 8.06
C ALA A 184 -20.92 7.59 8.61
N MET A 185 -20.49 8.66 7.90
CA MET A 185 -19.40 9.54 8.38
C MET A 185 -19.70 10.18 9.74
N ARG A 186 -20.94 10.65 9.97
CA ARG A 186 -21.34 11.27 11.25
C ARG A 186 -21.43 10.25 12.39
N ALA A 187 -21.65 8.97 12.07
CA ALA A 187 -21.78 7.90 13.05
C ALA A 187 -20.42 7.34 13.52
N ILE A 188 -19.31 7.69 12.86
CA ILE A 188 -17.98 7.18 13.19
C ILE A 188 -17.49 7.75 14.52
N ASP A 189 -17.14 6.86 15.45
CA ASP A 189 -16.47 7.21 16.70
C ASP A 189 -14.95 7.20 16.48
N LEU A 190 -14.32 8.37 16.44
CA LEU A 190 -12.88 8.49 16.26
C LEU A 190 -12.06 7.98 17.47
N ASP A 191 -12.70 7.84 18.62
CA ASP A 191 -12.10 7.35 19.87
C ASP A 191 -12.31 5.84 20.07
N GLU A 192 -12.82 5.11 19.07
CA GLU A 192 -13.01 3.64 19.11
C GLU A 192 -11.71 2.89 19.47
N GLY A 193 -10.56 3.50 19.19
CA GLY A 193 -9.24 2.92 19.47
C GLY A 193 -8.58 2.33 18.21
N PRO A 194 -7.45 1.64 18.40
CA PRO A 194 -6.66 1.13 17.28
C PRO A 194 -7.39 0.02 16.53
N VAL A 195 -7.29 0.07 15.21
CA VAL A 195 -7.86 -0.92 14.30
C VAL A 195 -6.74 -1.68 13.60
N HIS A 196 -6.92 -2.98 13.46
CA HIS A 196 -5.99 -3.88 12.81
C HIS A 196 -6.64 -4.43 11.54
N LEU A 197 -6.07 -4.12 10.39
CA LEU A 197 -6.65 -4.42 9.08
C LEU A 197 -5.72 -5.35 8.29
N LEU A 198 -6.34 -6.29 7.58
CA LEU A 198 -5.75 -7.04 6.49
C LEU A 198 -6.39 -6.58 5.20
N VAL A 199 -5.57 -6.26 4.22
CA VAL A 199 -5.97 -5.90 2.85
C VAL A 199 -5.49 -6.98 1.92
N GLN A 200 -6.34 -7.45 1.01
CA GLN A 200 -5.96 -8.43 0.00
C GLN A 200 -6.77 -8.19 -1.29
N TRP A 201 -6.11 -8.23 -2.43
CA TRP A 201 -6.77 -8.37 -3.71
C TRP A 201 -6.94 -9.86 -4.03
N ARG A 202 -8.18 -10.32 -4.23
CA ARG A 202 -8.50 -11.73 -4.48
C ARG A 202 -9.12 -11.87 -5.86
N ILE A 203 -8.62 -12.82 -6.65
CA ILE A 203 -9.19 -13.19 -7.94
C ILE A 203 -10.09 -14.41 -7.72
N GLY A 204 -11.38 -14.24 -8.04
CA GLY A 204 -12.37 -15.29 -8.19
C GLY A 204 -12.45 -16.37 -7.11
N VAL A 205 -13.17 -16.11 -6.01
CA VAL A 205 -14.05 -17.08 -5.33
C VAL A 205 -15.11 -16.23 -4.59
N ASP A 206 -16.34 -16.30 -5.00
CA ASP A 206 -17.44 -15.77 -4.21
C ASP A 206 -17.64 -16.64 -2.98
N ASP A 207 -17.71 -16.01 -1.80
CA ASP A 207 -18.09 -16.69 -0.54
C ASP A 207 -19.51 -17.29 -0.61
N ASP A 208 -20.33 -16.91 -1.58
CA ASP A 208 -21.73 -17.31 -1.76
C ASP A 208 -21.98 -18.21 -2.99
N GLY A 209 -20.95 -18.62 -3.73
CA GLY A 209 -21.10 -19.60 -4.82
C GLY A 209 -21.82 -19.13 -6.07
N ASP A 210 -22.16 -17.84 -6.19
CA ASP A 210 -22.70 -17.25 -7.41
C ASP A 210 -21.56 -16.65 -8.24
N ALA A 211 -21.17 -17.37 -9.28
CA ALA A 211 -20.29 -16.84 -10.30
C ALA A 211 -21.06 -15.76 -11.08
N ASP A 212 -20.69 -14.51 -10.89
CA ASP A 212 -21.15 -13.42 -11.75
C ASP A 212 -20.61 -13.65 -13.18
N GLU A 213 -21.49 -14.09 -14.09
CA GLU A 213 -21.14 -14.51 -15.47
C GLU A 213 -20.59 -13.38 -16.36
N GLY A 214 -20.16 -12.23 -15.79
CA GLY A 214 -19.77 -11.06 -16.59
C GLY A 214 -18.60 -10.24 -16.11
N GLY A 215 -17.98 -10.52 -14.96
CA GLY A 215 -16.86 -9.79 -14.41
C GLY A 215 -15.70 -10.70 -14.06
N ASP A 216 -14.51 -10.24 -14.31
CA ASP A 216 -13.25 -10.82 -13.83
C ASP A 216 -13.30 -10.81 -12.27
N GLY A 217 -13.89 -11.83 -11.63
CA GLY A 217 -14.30 -11.91 -10.21
C GLY A 217 -13.26 -11.50 -9.14
N ALA A 218 -12.47 -10.50 -9.46
CA ALA A 218 -11.43 -9.94 -8.61
C ALA A 218 -12.01 -8.86 -7.70
N ARG A 219 -11.84 -9.00 -6.37
CA ARG A 219 -12.35 -8.08 -5.37
C ARG A 219 -11.30 -7.69 -4.35
N LEU A 220 -11.38 -6.44 -3.92
CA LEU A 220 -10.67 -5.99 -2.74
C LEU A 220 -11.35 -6.57 -1.49
N HIS A 221 -10.59 -7.33 -0.72
CA HIS A 221 -10.99 -7.83 0.58
C HIS A 221 -10.31 -7.01 1.66
N LEU A 222 -11.12 -6.36 2.50
CA LEU A 222 -10.68 -5.60 3.66
C LEU A 222 -11.27 -6.25 4.91
N GLU A 223 -10.42 -6.77 5.77
CA GLU A 223 -10.84 -7.48 6.98
C GLU A 223 -10.30 -6.80 8.24
N ARG A 224 -11.23 -6.47 9.17
CA ARG A 224 -10.88 -6.01 10.50
C ARG A 224 -10.66 -7.22 11.40
N MET A 225 -9.53 -7.27 12.06
CA MET A 225 -9.12 -8.37 12.94
C MET A 225 -8.93 -7.88 14.38
N ASP A 226 -9.11 -8.77 15.35
CA ASP A 226 -8.54 -8.57 16.68
C ASP A 226 -7.00 -8.58 16.64
N GLU A 227 -6.37 -8.04 17.68
CA GLU A 227 -4.91 -7.87 17.69
C GLU A 227 -4.17 -9.21 17.66
N ALA A 228 -4.69 -10.25 18.31
CA ALA A 228 -4.05 -11.57 18.36
C ALA A 228 -4.03 -12.21 16.97
N ARG A 229 -5.18 -12.21 16.28
CA ARG A 229 -5.30 -12.72 14.89
C ARG A 229 -4.42 -11.95 13.94
N TRP A 230 -4.40 -10.63 14.03
CA TRP A 230 -3.60 -9.77 13.17
C TRP A 230 -2.09 -10.01 13.37
N ARG A 231 -1.63 -10.14 14.63
CA ARG A 231 -0.23 -10.44 14.94
C ARG A 231 0.18 -11.80 14.37
N PHE A 232 -0.65 -12.82 14.57
CA PHE A 232 -0.41 -14.16 14.03
C PHE A 232 -0.33 -14.17 12.52
N ALA A 233 -1.33 -13.60 11.83
CA ALA A 233 -1.36 -13.49 10.38
C ALA A 233 -0.13 -12.74 9.83
N ARG A 234 0.23 -11.64 10.46
CA ARG A 234 1.40 -10.85 10.09
C ARG A 234 2.71 -11.62 10.28
N ALA A 235 2.86 -12.37 11.39
CA ALA A 235 4.03 -13.21 11.62
C ALA A 235 4.18 -14.25 10.51
N LEU A 236 3.11 -14.96 10.16
CA LEU A 236 3.12 -15.95 9.07
C LEU A 236 3.50 -15.30 7.72
N CYS A 237 2.94 -14.13 7.40
CA CYS A 237 3.19 -13.43 6.15
C CYS A 237 4.55 -12.73 6.09
N SER A 238 5.19 -12.47 7.23
CA SER A 238 6.55 -11.89 7.27
C SER A 238 7.68 -12.94 7.26
N GLY A 239 7.32 -14.21 7.06
CA GLY A 239 8.27 -15.32 6.96
C GLY A 239 8.76 -15.87 8.29
N THR A 240 8.05 -15.60 9.39
CA THR A 240 8.23 -16.31 10.66
C THR A 240 7.83 -17.77 10.47
N CYS A 241 8.59 -18.74 11.02
CA CYS A 241 8.19 -20.14 10.90
C CYS A 241 6.95 -20.44 11.76
N LEU A 242 6.15 -21.43 11.35
CA LEU A 242 4.88 -21.73 12.01
C LEU A 242 5.04 -21.95 13.51
N ARG A 243 6.07 -22.71 13.92
CA ARG A 243 6.36 -22.95 15.35
C ARG A 243 6.58 -21.65 16.14
N GLU A 244 7.36 -20.72 15.59
CA GLU A 244 7.64 -19.43 16.22
C GLU A 244 6.37 -18.58 16.28
N ALA A 245 5.61 -18.50 15.18
CA ALA A 245 4.36 -17.75 15.14
C ALA A 245 3.33 -18.29 16.15
N LEU A 246 3.23 -19.62 16.31
CA LEU A 246 2.40 -20.25 17.35
C LEU A 246 2.86 -19.90 18.77
N ALA A 247 4.18 -19.95 19.01
CA ALA A 247 4.75 -19.63 20.32
C ALA A 247 4.55 -18.15 20.70
N GLU A 248 4.75 -17.24 19.73
CA GLU A 248 4.53 -15.79 19.92
C GLU A 248 3.06 -15.48 20.21
N SER A 249 2.14 -16.14 19.50
CA SER A 249 0.70 -15.97 19.71
C SER A 249 0.25 -16.48 21.07
N ALA A 250 0.71 -17.66 21.48
CA ALA A 250 0.40 -18.22 22.79
C ALA A 250 1.00 -17.37 23.94
N ALA A 251 2.15 -16.73 23.73
CA ALA A 251 2.76 -15.82 24.70
C ALA A 251 2.00 -14.48 24.79
N PHE A 252 1.36 -14.04 23.71
CA PHE A 252 0.56 -12.82 23.67
C PHE A 252 -0.84 -13.05 24.26
N ASP A 253 -1.50 -14.14 23.86
CA ASP A 253 -2.84 -14.54 24.33
C ASP A 253 -2.88 -16.07 24.45
N ALA A 254 -2.97 -16.57 25.68
CA ALA A 254 -2.95 -17.99 25.97
C ALA A 254 -4.21 -18.74 25.45
N ASP A 255 -5.32 -18.01 25.27
CA ASP A 255 -6.61 -18.56 24.80
C ASP A 255 -6.76 -18.41 23.26
N PHE A 256 -5.76 -17.86 22.57
CA PHE A 256 -5.82 -17.69 21.14
C PHE A 256 -5.88 -19.02 20.37
N ALA A 257 -6.93 -19.20 19.58
CA ALA A 257 -7.16 -20.42 18.80
C ALA A 257 -6.33 -20.42 17.50
N ALA A 258 -5.00 -20.55 17.62
CA ALA A 258 -4.06 -20.41 16.52
C ALA A 258 -4.29 -21.42 15.38
N GLU A 259 -4.69 -22.67 15.70
CA GLU A 259 -5.00 -23.70 14.69
C GLU A 259 -6.21 -23.31 13.83
N THR A 260 -7.26 -22.78 14.47
CA THR A 260 -8.44 -22.27 13.76
C THR A 260 -8.08 -21.09 12.89
N ALA A 261 -7.31 -20.13 13.41
CA ALA A 261 -6.85 -18.98 12.66
C ALA A 261 -5.98 -19.39 11.44
N LEU A 262 -5.08 -20.38 11.61
CA LEU A 262 -4.29 -20.90 10.49
C LEU A 262 -5.19 -21.54 9.43
N ALA A 263 -6.17 -22.35 9.83
CA ALA A 263 -7.10 -22.97 8.89
C ALA A 263 -7.91 -21.92 8.09
N GLU A 264 -8.37 -20.87 8.76
CA GLU A 264 -9.05 -19.74 8.10
C GLU A 264 -8.15 -19.00 7.12
N HIS A 265 -6.88 -18.75 7.48
CA HIS A 265 -5.91 -18.13 6.57
C HIS A 265 -5.62 -19.00 5.34
N LEU A 266 -5.52 -20.30 5.51
CA LEU A 266 -5.33 -21.24 4.41
C LEU A 266 -6.58 -21.30 3.51
N ALA A 267 -7.78 -21.41 4.11
CA ALA A 267 -9.04 -21.43 3.38
C ALA A 267 -9.29 -20.12 2.61
N ALA A 268 -8.86 -18.99 3.18
CA ALA A 268 -8.95 -17.68 2.54
C ALA A 268 -7.94 -17.48 1.40
N GLY A 269 -7.09 -18.48 1.08
CA GLY A 269 -6.11 -18.39 -0.02
C GLY A 269 -5.05 -17.31 0.18
N ARG A 270 -4.61 -17.08 1.43
CA ARG A 270 -3.66 -16.00 1.75
C ARG A 270 -2.21 -16.34 1.42
N PHE A 271 -1.93 -17.57 1.03
CA PHE A 271 -0.58 -18.03 0.72
C PHE A 271 -0.48 -18.54 -0.71
N CYS A 272 0.66 -18.32 -1.34
CA CYS A 272 0.99 -18.82 -2.67
C CYS A 272 2.00 -19.97 -2.63
N GLY A 273 2.71 -20.15 -1.53
CA GLY A 273 3.71 -21.19 -1.38
C GLY A 273 4.18 -21.36 0.07
N TYR A 274 5.16 -22.22 0.24
CA TYR A 274 5.91 -22.36 1.49
C TYR A 274 7.33 -22.83 1.23
N ARG A 275 8.20 -22.61 2.20
CA ARG A 275 9.58 -23.14 2.25
C ARG A 275 9.89 -23.65 3.64
N PHE A 276 10.88 -24.51 3.75
CA PHE A 276 11.37 -24.97 5.05
C PHE A 276 12.40 -24.00 5.63
N GLU A 277 12.42 -23.93 6.95
CA GLU A 277 13.50 -23.29 7.67
C GLU A 277 14.83 -24.01 7.37
N SER A 278 15.86 -23.24 7.00
CA SER A 278 17.19 -23.76 6.67
C SER A 278 17.93 -24.24 7.89
#